data_cdd8a13b7403ba1bff66656a785f101f
#
_entry.id   cdd8a13b7403ba1bff66656a785f101f
#
_cell.length_a   1.000
_cell.length_b   1.000
_cell.length_c   1.000
_cell.angle_alpha   90.00
_cell.angle_beta   90.00
_cell.angle_gamma   90.00
#
_symmetry.space_group_name_H-M   'P 1'
#
loop_
_entity.id
_entity.type
_entity.pdbx_description
1 polymer ?
#
loop_
_entity_poly.entity_id
_entity_poly.type
_entity_poly.pdbx_seq_one_letter_code
_entity_poly.pdbx_strand_id
1 'polypeptide(L)'
;MLFGMPIKVGAVIVTVVCLGMLLTNTYSKIERWIIMFVSIIGLSFLYELALVDVQWGAAIEGWIKPTFPENSMLIIMSVLGAVVMPHNLFLHSEVIQSREWNLEDESVIKKQLKYEFYDTLLSMVIGWAINSAMIILAAATFFKQNIAVDELDQAQQLLVPLVGNNAGIIFAGALLLAGISSTITSGIAGASIFAGLYGEAYNHKDLHSKLGVLLSFIPALLIIFVVGDPFKGLIYSQTVSYTHLRAHETLRH
;
A
#
# COMPACT_ATOMS: atom_id res chain seq x y z
N MET A 1 -0.36 1.12 -20.94
CA MET A 1 -0.40 0.04 -19.91
C MET A 1 0.21 -1.26 -20.46
N LEU A 2 0.81 -2.10 -19.59
CA LEU A 2 1.57 -3.32 -19.95
C LEU A 2 0.89 -4.25 -20.95
N PHE A 3 -0.44 -4.35 -20.91
CA PHE A 3 -1.19 -5.32 -21.73
C PHE A 3 -2.22 -4.69 -22.67
N GLY A 4 -2.25 -3.37 -22.83
CA GLY A 4 -3.26 -2.69 -23.66
C GLY A 4 -4.72 -2.94 -23.27
N MET A 5 -4.96 -3.44 -22.05
CA MET A 5 -6.31 -3.78 -21.56
C MET A 5 -7.01 -2.56 -20.96
N PRO A 6 -8.33 -2.43 -21.12
CA PRO A 6 -9.11 -1.45 -20.38
C PRO A 6 -8.97 -1.62 -18.87
N ILE A 7 -8.83 -0.52 -18.11
CA ILE A 7 -8.65 -0.52 -16.67
C ILE A 7 -9.72 -1.36 -15.95
N LYS A 8 -10.97 -1.24 -16.37
CA LYS A 8 -12.10 -2.00 -15.77
C LYS A 8 -11.95 -3.52 -15.91
N VAL A 9 -11.44 -3.98 -17.05
CA VAL A 9 -11.19 -5.42 -17.29
C VAL A 9 -10.02 -5.88 -16.41
N GLY A 10 -8.94 -5.11 -16.35
CA GLY A 10 -7.80 -5.40 -15.47
C GLY A 10 -8.21 -5.47 -14.00
N ALA A 11 -9.06 -4.54 -13.54
CA ALA A 11 -9.58 -4.55 -12.17
C ALA A 11 -10.38 -5.82 -11.84
N VAL A 12 -11.24 -6.28 -12.74
CA VAL A 12 -11.98 -7.54 -12.56
C VAL A 12 -11.02 -8.74 -12.47
N ILE A 13 -10.05 -8.82 -13.39
CA ILE A 13 -9.08 -9.93 -13.40
C ILE A 13 -8.29 -9.96 -12.10
N VAL A 14 -7.74 -8.83 -11.68
CA VAL A 14 -6.97 -8.73 -10.42
C VAL A 14 -7.85 -9.08 -9.22
N THR A 15 -9.08 -8.59 -9.17
CA THR A 15 -10.03 -8.92 -8.09
C THR A 15 -10.30 -10.43 -8.03
N VAL A 16 -10.55 -11.07 -9.16
CA VAL A 16 -10.80 -12.53 -9.21
C VAL A 16 -9.56 -13.32 -8.77
N VAL A 17 -8.37 -12.93 -9.22
CA VAL A 17 -7.11 -13.56 -8.82
C VAL A 17 -6.88 -13.40 -7.31
N CYS A 18 -7.03 -12.19 -6.77
CA CYS A 18 -6.86 -11.92 -5.35
C CYS A 18 -7.89 -12.66 -4.49
N LEU A 19 -9.16 -12.71 -4.92
CA LEU A 19 -10.20 -13.53 -4.29
C LEU A 19 -9.82 -15.01 -4.25
N GLY A 20 -9.39 -15.56 -5.39
CA GLY A 20 -8.93 -16.93 -5.47
C GLY A 20 -7.76 -17.20 -4.50
N MET A 21 -6.79 -16.29 -4.43
CA MET A 21 -5.66 -16.40 -3.49
C MET A 21 -6.12 -16.38 -2.03
N LEU A 22 -7.01 -15.47 -1.65
CA LEU A 22 -7.50 -15.32 -0.28
C LEU A 22 -8.38 -16.48 0.18
N LEU A 23 -9.22 -17.00 -0.71
CA LEU A 23 -10.16 -18.07 -0.36
C LEU A 23 -9.53 -19.46 -0.35
N THR A 24 -8.38 -19.66 -1.01
CA THR A 24 -7.74 -20.98 -1.17
C THR A 24 -6.45 -21.15 -0.39
N ASN A 25 -5.80 -20.06 0.03
CA ASN A 25 -4.49 -20.13 0.67
C ASN A 25 -4.53 -19.77 2.15
N THR A 26 -3.62 -20.40 2.91
CA THR A 26 -3.38 -20.06 4.31
C THR A 26 -2.62 -18.73 4.42
N TYR A 27 -2.81 -18.04 5.55
CA TYR A 27 -2.15 -16.77 5.84
C TYR A 27 -0.63 -16.80 5.59
N SER A 28 0.08 -17.81 6.07
CA SER A 28 1.53 -17.94 5.91
C SER A 28 2.02 -18.03 4.45
N LYS A 29 1.18 -18.56 3.55
CA LYS A 29 1.52 -18.56 2.11
C LYS A 29 1.34 -17.18 1.50
N ILE A 30 0.24 -16.51 1.86
CA ILE A 30 -0.07 -15.16 1.39
C ILE A 30 1.01 -14.18 1.87
N GLU A 31 1.42 -14.26 3.13
CA GLU A 31 2.49 -13.44 3.70
C GLU A 31 3.80 -13.55 2.89
N ARG A 32 4.21 -14.78 2.54
CA ARG A 32 5.40 -14.99 1.69
C ARG A 32 5.28 -14.35 0.31
N TRP A 33 4.09 -14.40 -0.31
CA TRP A 33 3.85 -13.71 -1.58
C TRP A 33 3.95 -12.20 -1.43
N ILE A 34 3.38 -11.63 -0.36
CA ILE A 34 3.44 -10.20 -0.07
C ILE A 34 4.90 -9.76 0.13
N ILE A 35 5.69 -10.47 0.93
CA ILE A 35 7.11 -10.18 1.15
C ILE A 35 7.88 -10.20 -0.18
N MET A 36 7.63 -11.19 -1.02
CA MET A 36 8.25 -11.29 -2.35
C MET A 36 7.87 -10.08 -3.22
N PHE A 37 6.59 -9.70 -3.28
CA PHE A 37 6.13 -8.56 -4.07
C PHE A 37 6.75 -7.26 -3.58
N VAL A 38 6.72 -7.00 -2.28
CA VAL A 38 7.31 -5.78 -1.68
C VAL A 38 8.82 -5.72 -1.94
N SER A 39 9.52 -6.86 -1.88
CA SER A 39 10.95 -6.92 -2.19
C SER A 39 11.23 -6.58 -3.66
N ILE A 40 10.44 -7.12 -4.59
CA ILE A 40 10.58 -6.80 -6.03
C ILE A 40 10.27 -5.32 -6.27
N ILE A 41 9.22 -4.78 -5.67
CA ILE A 41 8.85 -3.36 -5.77
C ILE A 41 9.99 -2.47 -5.27
N GLY A 42 10.53 -2.77 -4.08
CA GLY A 42 11.63 -2.02 -3.49
C GLY A 42 12.88 -2.03 -4.36
N LEU A 43 13.26 -3.20 -4.86
CA LEU A 43 14.40 -3.34 -5.78
C LEU A 43 14.17 -2.60 -7.11
N SER A 44 12.95 -2.61 -7.64
CA SER A 44 12.58 -1.89 -8.86
C SER A 44 12.79 -0.38 -8.70
N PHE A 45 12.26 0.21 -7.62
CA PHE A 45 12.44 1.65 -7.36
C PHE A 45 13.89 2.03 -7.05
N LEU A 46 14.63 1.20 -6.35
CA LEU A 46 16.07 1.43 -6.14
C LEU A 46 16.86 1.37 -7.45
N TYR A 47 16.51 0.44 -8.34
CA TYR A 47 17.10 0.36 -9.66
C TYR A 47 16.80 1.62 -10.50
N GLU A 48 15.54 2.05 -10.54
CA GLU A 48 15.14 3.25 -11.27
C GLU A 48 15.81 4.51 -10.69
N LEU A 49 15.92 4.59 -9.36
CA LEU A 49 16.61 5.70 -8.68
C LEU A 49 18.11 5.75 -9.04
N ALA A 50 18.75 4.61 -9.25
CA ALA A 50 20.15 4.54 -9.68
C ALA A 50 20.38 4.99 -11.12
N LEU A 51 19.34 5.01 -11.95
CA LEU A 51 19.40 5.46 -13.36
C LEU A 51 19.20 6.97 -13.52
N VAL A 52 18.74 7.66 -12.49
CA VAL A 52 18.36 9.08 -12.54
C VAL A 52 19.38 9.94 -11.80
N ASP A 53 19.65 11.12 -12.36
CA ASP A 53 20.50 12.13 -11.72
C ASP A 53 19.76 12.85 -10.57
N VAL A 54 19.92 12.30 -9.36
CA VAL A 54 19.27 12.80 -8.15
C VAL A 54 20.07 13.93 -7.52
N GLN A 55 19.41 15.03 -7.24
CA GLN A 55 19.98 16.14 -6.45
C GLN A 55 19.86 15.82 -4.96
N TRP A 56 20.77 15.01 -4.43
CA TRP A 56 20.73 14.55 -3.02
C TRP A 56 20.72 15.67 -2.00
N GLY A 57 21.39 16.82 -2.29
CA GLY A 57 21.36 17.98 -1.42
C GLY A 57 19.95 18.53 -1.22
N ALA A 58 19.20 18.72 -2.32
CA ALA A 58 17.81 19.18 -2.27
C ALA A 58 16.87 18.13 -1.63
N ALA A 59 17.09 16.84 -1.87
CA ALA A 59 16.32 15.77 -1.26
C ALA A 59 16.49 15.76 0.28
N ILE A 60 17.71 15.88 0.78
CA ILE A 60 17.99 15.93 2.22
C ILE A 60 17.42 17.23 2.84
N GLU A 61 17.54 18.35 2.16
CA GLU A 61 16.95 19.61 2.62
C GLU A 61 15.42 19.50 2.75
N GLY A 62 14.76 18.87 1.77
CA GLY A 62 13.31 18.64 1.81
C GLY A 62 12.86 17.73 2.95
N TRP A 63 13.68 16.77 3.37
CA TRP A 63 13.39 15.94 4.56
C TRP A 63 13.52 16.73 5.88
N ILE A 64 14.46 17.67 5.96
CA ILE A 64 14.73 18.44 7.19
C ILE A 64 13.81 19.65 7.30
N LYS A 65 13.52 20.29 6.17
CA LYS A 65 12.70 21.51 6.10
C LYS A 65 11.42 21.25 5.29
N PRO A 66 10.35 20.72 5.91
CA PRO A 66 9.09 20.52 5.22
C PRO A 66 8.52 21.86 4.75
N THR A 67 8.12 21.92 3.49
CA THR A 67 7.45 23.08 2.89
C THR A 67 6.03 22.70 2.48
N PHE A 68 5.11 23.65 2.54
CA PHE A 68 3.71 23.48 2.18
C PHE A 68 3.38 24.40 1.01
N PRO A 69 3.61 23.96 -0.25
CA PRO A 69 3.23 24.74 -1.43
C PRO A 69 1.73 25.03 -1.46
N GLU A 70 1.34 26.10 -2.13
CA GLU A 70 -0.08 26.38 -2.35
C GLU A 70 -0.77 25.21 -3.05
N ASN A 71 -1.99 24.87 -2.63
CA ASN A 71 -2.80 23.75 -3.13
C ASN A 71 -2.24 22.33 -2.89
N SER A 72 -1.17 22.16 -2.11
CA SER A 72 -0.58 20.86 -1.82
C SER A 72 -1.33 20.06 -0.74
N MET A 73 -2.22 20.70 0.02
CA MET A 73 -2.85 20.10 1.21
C MET A 73 -3.61 18.80 0.89
N LEU A 74 -4.35 18.74 -0.22
CA LEU A 74 -5.08 17.54 -0.63
C LEU A 74 -4.14 16.35 -0.86
N ILE A 75 -3.01 16.59 -1.52
CA ILE A 75 -2.02 15.55 -1.82
C ILE A 75 -1.32 15.11 -0.52
N ILE A 76 -0.94 16.05 0.34
CA ILE A 76 -0.33 15.76 1.64
C ILE A 76 -1.26 14.89 2.49
N MET A 77 -2.53 15.25 2.59
CA MET A 77 -3.53 14.47 3.32
C MET A 77 -3.75 13.09 2.70
N SER A 78 -3.74 12.98 1.38
CA SER A 78 -3.84 11.71 0.68
C SER A 78 -2.64 10.80 0.98
N VAL A 79 -1.41 11.33 0.93
CA VAL A 79 -0.19 10.57 1.25
C VAL A 79 -0.19 10.11 2.72
N LEU A 80 -0.56 11.00 3.65
CA LEU A 80 -0.69 10.65 5.07
C LEU A 80 -1.77 9.58 5.28
N GLY A 81 -2.93 9.69 4.63
CA GLY A 81 -3.98 8.68 4.67
C GLY A 81 -3.59 7.33 4.07
N ALA A 82 -2.69 7.35 3.07
CA ALA A 82 -2.13 6.13 2.50
C ALA A 82 -1.16 5.40 3.44
N VAL A 83 -0.49 6.13 4.33
CA VAL A 83 0.47 5.56 5.29
C VAL A 83 -0.24 5.15 6.58
N VAL A 84 -1.11 6.02 7.10
CA VAL A 84 -1.80 5.82 8.39
C VAL A 84 -3.24 5.38 8.13
N MET A 85 -3.41 4.13 7.72
CA MET A 85 -4.73 3.55 7.46
C MET A 85 -5.28 2.84 8.70
N PRO A 86 -6.54 3.08 9.12
CA PRO A 86 -7.14 2.40 10.28
C PRO A 86 -7.09 0.88 10.18
N HIS A 87 -7.40 0.34 9.01
CA HIS A 87 -7.41 -1.10 8.78
C HIS A 87 -6.02 -1.76 8.88
N ASN A 88 -4.93 -1.02 8.68
CA ASN A 88 -3.57 -1.53 8.90
C ASN A 88 -3.30 -1.83 10.38
N LEU A 89 -3.87 -1.06 11.30
CA LEU A 89 -3.76 -1.34 12.74
C LEU A 89 -4.46 -2.65 13.11
N PHE A 90 -5.65 -2.89 12.57
CA PHE A 90 -6.35 -4.16 12.76
C PHE A 90 -5.60 -5.34 12.15
N LEU A 91 -5.08 -5.16 10.92
CA LEU A 91 -4.27 -6.20 10.26
C LEU A 91 -3.00 -6.50 11.06
N HIS A 92 -2.31 -5.48 11.59
CA HIS A 92 -1.12 -5.67 12.40
C HIS A 92 -1.43 -6.46 13.69
N SER A 93 -2.54 -6.14 14.37
CA SER A 93 -3.00 -6.90 15.54
C SER A 93 -3.28 -8.36 15.21
N GLU A 94 -3.91 -8.64 14.07
CA GLU A 94 -4.18 -10.00 13.60
C GLU A 94 -2.89 -10.77 13.32
N VAL A 95 -1.91 -10.13 12.68
CA VAL A 95 -0.58 -10.73 12.42
C VAL A 95 0.10 -11.13 13.71
N ILE A 96 0.05 -10.29 14.74
CA ILE A 96 0.63 -10.59 16.06
C ILE A 96 -0.10 -11.78 16.69
N GLN A 97 -1.43 -11.78 16.67
CA GLN A 97 -2.23 -12.87 17.25
C GLN A 97 -1.99 -14.20 16.53
N SER A 98 -1.80 -14.20 15.21
CA SER A 98 -1.53 -15.40 14.42
C SER A 98 -0.19 -16.08 14.75
N ARG A 99 0.70 -15.41 15.49
CA ARG A 99 1.99 -15.95 15.94
C ARG A 99 1.87 -16.82 17.22
N GLU A 100 0.68 -16.95 17.81
CA GLU A 100 0.39 -17.79 18.99
C GLU A 100 1.39 -17.59 20.12
N TRP A 101 1.62 -16.36 20.52
CA TRP A 101 2.60 -16.03 21.54
C TRP A 101 2.25 -16.62 22.90
N ASN A 102 3.28 -17.08 23.62
CA ASN A 102 3.12 -17.49 25.02
C ASN A 102 2.83 -16.26 25.88
N LEU A 103 1.66 -16.25 26.54
CA LEU A 103 1.19 -15.17 27.40
C LEU A 103 1.31 -15.50 28.89
N GLU A 104 1.88 -16.67 29.23
CA GLU A 104 1.96 -17.14 30.63
C GLU A 104 3.29 -16.76 31.30
N ASP A 105 4.41 -16.73 30.54
CA ASP A 105 5.74 -16.43 31.07
C ASP A 105 6.15 -15.00 30.76
N GLU A 106 6.29 -14.18 31.83
CA GLU A 106 6.65 -12.75 31.69
C GLU A 106 8.02 -12.54 31.01
N SER A 107 8.96 -13.43 31.20
CA SER A 107 10.28 -13.35 30.57
C SER A 107 10.21 -13.60 29.06
N VAL A 108 9.38 -14.54 28.66
CA VAL A 108 9.10 -14.84 27.25
C VAL A 108 8.35 -13.69 26.59
N ILE A 109 7.35 -13.13 27.27
CA ILE A 109 6.59 -11.97 26.79
C ILE A 109 7.52 -10.79 26.51
N LYS A 110 8.40 -10.43 27.46
CA LYS A 110 9.36 -9.33 27.27
C LYS A 110 10.28 -9.56 26.07
N LYS A 111 10.73 -10.80 25.87
CA LYS A 111 11.58 -11.16 24.72
C LYS A 111 10.81 -11.06 23.40
N GLN A 112 9.58 -11.52 23.36
CA GLN A 112 8.71 -11.45 22.18
C GLN A 112 8.40 -10.00 21.81
N LEU A 113 8.04 -9.14 22.79
CA LEU A 113 7.81 -7.72 22.57
C LEU A 113 9.05 -7.00 22.01
N LYS A 114 10.25 -7.39 22.49
CA LYS A 114 11.49 -6.84 21.94
C LYS A 114 11.71 -7.23 20.48
N TYR A 115 11.44 -8.47 20.12
CA TYR A 115 11.52 -8.91 18.73
C TYR A 115 10.51 -8.20 17.84
N GLU A 116 9.26 -8.03 18.31
CA GLU A 116 8.22 -7.32 17.60
C GLU A 116 8.59 -5.85 17.38
N PHE A 117 9.20 -5.20 18.36
CA PHE A 117 9.69 -3.84 18.20
C PHE A 117 10.72 -3.73 17.08
N TYR A 118 11.69 -4.63 17.01
CA TYR A 118 12.71 -4.60 15.96
C TYR A 118 12.14 -4.99 14.59
N ASP A 119 11.23 -5.95 14.53
CA ASP A 119 10.55 -6.34 13.29
C ASP A 119 9.74 -5.18 12.71
N THR A 120 8.93 -4.53 13.55
CA THR A 120 8.15 -3.35 13.18
C THR A 120 9.05 -2.19 12.76
N LEU A 121 10.10 -1.89 13.54
CA LEU A 121 11.05 -0.83 13.22
C LEU A 121 11.73 -1.06 11.86
N LEU A 122 12.22 -2.26 11.61
CA LEU A 122 12.86 -2.61 10.34
C LEU A 122 11.88 -2.49 9.17
N SER A 123 10.68 -3.01 9.33
CA SER A 123 9.62 -2.93 8.32
C SER A 123 9.24 -1.49 8.00
N MET A 124 9.12 -0.64 9.02
CA MET A 124 8.83 0.80 8.84
C MET A 124 9.97 1.55 8.16
N VAL A 125 11.23 1.25 8.48
CA VAL A 125 12.40 1.85 7.81
C VAL A 125 12.46 1.43 6.34
N ILE A 126 12.20 0.18 6.02
CA ILE A 126 12.15 -0.31 4.64
C ILE A 126 11.01 0.38 3.88
N GLY A 127 9.80 0.44 4.46
CA GLY A 127 8.66 1.12 3.86
C GLY A 127 8.93 2.61 3.61
N TRP A 128 9.53 3.29 4.59
CA TRP A 128 9.96 4.69 4.44
C TRP A 128 10.98 4.86 3.31
N ALA A 129 11.96 3.97 3.20
CA ALA A 129 12.98 4.04 2.15
C ALA A 129 12.36 3.85 0.75
N ILE A 130 11.44 2.89 0.58
CA ILE A 130 10.74 2.66 -0.69
C ILE A 130 9.88 3.88 -1.06
N ASN A 131 9.08 4.41 -0.14
CA ASN A 131 8.26 5.59 -0.38
C ASN A 131 9.10 6.82 -0.71
N SER A 132 10.21 7.01 -0.01
CA SER A 132 11.16 8.09 -0.29
C SER A 132 11.78 7.94 -1.68
N ALA A 133 12.16 6.73 -2.07
CA ALA A 133 12.71 6.46 -3.41
C ALA A 133 11.70 6.82 -4.51
N MET A 134 10.42 6.48 -4.35
CA MET A 134 9.37 6.86 -5.29
C MET A 134 9.21 8.39 -5.42
N ILE A 135 9.19 9.12 -4.30
CA ILE A 135 9.05 10.58 -4.30
C ILE A 135 10.28 11.23 -4.94
N ILE A 136 11.49 10.78 -4.60
CA ILE A 136 12.74 11.30 -5.16
C ILE A 136 12.81 11.01 -6.67
N LEU A 137 12.41 9.82 -7.10
CA LEU A 137 12.33 9.46 -8.52
C LEU A 137 11.40 10.40 -9.27
N ALA A 138 10.19 10.64 -8.75
CA ALA A 138 9.22 11.57 -9.35
C ALA A 138 9.76 13.01 -9.39
N ALA A 139 10.42 13.46 -8.34
CA ALA A 139 11.03 14.78 -8.29
C ALA A 139 12.18 14.94 -9.29
N ALA A 140 13.05 13.94 -9.41
CA ALA A 140 14.20 13.97 -10.30
C ALA A 140 13.84 13.81 -11.79
N THR A 141 12.70 13.16 -12.08
CA THR A 141 12.21 12.95 -13.45
C THR A 141 11.21 14.01 -13.89
N PHE A 142 10.04 14.06 -13.27
CA PHE A 142 8.91 14.88 -13.74
C PHE A 142 9.00 16.33 -13.26
N PHE A 143 9.25 16.55 -11.96
CA PHE A 143 9.29 17.89 -11.40
C PHE A 143 10.45 18.73 -11.96
N LYS A 144 11.62 18.14 -12.11
CA LYS A 144 12.81 18.81 -12.70
C LYS A 144 12.54 19.34 -14.13
N GLN A 145 11.61 18.71 -14.85
CA GLN A 145 11.22 19.09 -16.22
C GLN A 145 9.92 19.90 -16.30
N ASN A 146 9.33 20.26 -15.16
CA ASN A 146 8.03 20.93 -15.07
C ASN A 146 6.91 20.15 -15.77
N ILE A 147 6.95 18.81 -15.73
CA ILE A 147 5.92 17.95 -16.29
C ILE A 147 4.91 17.63 -15.19
N ALA A 148 3.65 18.05 -15.38
CA ALA A 148 2.55 17.63 -14.54
C ALA A 148 2.12 16.21 -14.94
N VAL A 149 1.99 15.33 -13.94
CA VAL A 149 1.51 13.94 -14.14
C VAL A 149 0.17 13.81 -13.45
N ASP A 150 -0.88 13.70 -14.28
CA ASP A 150 -2.26 13.61 -13.80
C ASP A 150 -2.78 12.16 -13.73
N GLU A 151 -2.10 11.22 -14.41
CA GLU A 151 -2.47 9.81 -14.46
C GLU A 151 -1.26 8.89 -14.38
N LEU A 152 -1.44 7.69 -13.80
CA LEU A 152 -0.34 6.72 -13.60
C LEU A 152 0.22 6.15 -14.91
N ASP A 153 -0.59 6.04 -15.95
CA ASP A 153 -0.12 5.59 -17.27
C ASP A 153 0.69 6.67 -18.00
N GLN A 154 0.39 7.96 -17.77
CA GLN A 154 1.25 9.05 -18.21
C GLN A 154 2.64 8.97 -17.56
N ALA A 155 2.70 8.66 -16.25
CA ALA A 155 3.97 8.48 -15.55
C ALA A 155 4.83 7.41 -16.24
N GLN A 156 4.26 6.27 -16.61
CA GLN A 156 4.97 5.23 -17.34
C GLN A 156 5.48 5.70 -18.70
N GLN A 157 4.63 6.37 -19.49
CA GLN A 157 4.97 6.85 -20.83
C GLN A 157 6.05 7.93 -20.80
N LEU A 158 5.99 8.82 -19.81
CA LEU A 158 6.96 9.89 -19.61
C LEU A 158 8.30 9.40 -19.04
N LEU A 159 8.29 8.30 -18.31
CA LEU A 159 9.50 7.71 -17.76
C LEU A 159 10.40 7.10 -18.86
N VAL A 160 9.79 6.52 -19.89
CA VAL A 160 10.52 5.88 -21.02
C VAL A 160 11.53 6.81 -21.68
N PRO A 161 11.19 8.02 -22.14
CA PRO A 161 12.14 8.93 -22.77
C PRO A 161 13.19 9.51 -21.80
N LEU A 162 12.92 9.50 -20.50
CA LEU A 162 13.78 10.09 -19.46
C LEU A 162 14.82 9.10 -18.92
N VAL A 163 14.43 7.84 -18.75
CA VAL A 163 15.21 6.83 -18.03
C VAL A 163 15.47 5.58 -18.89
N GLY A 164 14.73 5.43 -19.99
CA GLY A 164 14.88 4.32 -20.92
C GLY A 164 13.70 3.34 -20.91
N ASN A 165 13.62 2.54 -21.96
CA ASN A 165 12.48 1.64 -22.23
C ASN A 165 12.27 0.59 -21.12
N ASN A 166 13.36 0.09 -20.54
CA ASN A 166 13.29 -0.91 -19.47
C ASN A 166 12.69 -0.34 -18.18
N ALA A 167 12.96 0.94 -17.85
CA ALA A 167 12.41 1.58 -16.67
C ALA A 167 10.88 1.68 -16.73
N GLY A 168 10.30 2.02 -17.88
CA GLY A 168 8.84 2.05 -18.03
C GLY A 168 8.16 0.69 -17.79
N ILE A 169 8.79 -0.42 -18.22
CA ILE A 169 8.28 -1.77 -17.99
C ILE A 169 8.42 -2.18 -16.52
N ILE A 170 9.57 -1.87 -15.91
CA ILE A 170 9.86 -2.17 -14.50
C ILE A 170 8.90 -1.40 -13.62
N PHE A 171 8.71 -0.09 -13.87
CA PHE A 171 7.75 0.76 -13.15
C PHE A 171 6.32 0.22 -13.22
N ALA A 172 5.84 -0.12 -14.42
CA ALA A 172 4.50 -0.68 -14.58
C ALA A 172 4.34 -2.05 -13.92
N GLY A 173 5.38 -2.89 -13.95
CA GLY A 173 5.43 -4.16 -13.23
C GLY A 173 5.38 -3.96 -11.71
N ALA A 174 6.16 -3.02 -11.17
CA ALA A 174 6.16 -2.67 -9.76
C ALA A 174 4.77 -2.16 -9.31
N LEU A 175 4.13 -1.28 -10.09
CA LEU A 175 2.77 -0.82 -9.80
C LEU A 175 1.73 -1.95 -9.82
N LEU A 176 1.83 -2.89 -10.76
CA LEU A 176 0.94 -4.05 -10.81
C LEU A 176 1.10 -4.92 -9.54
N LEU A 177 2.33 -5.23 -9.15
CA LEU A 177 2.60 -6.00 -7.93
C LEU A 177 2.16 -5.25 -6.67
N ALA A 178 2.35 -3.94 -6.60
CA ALA A 178 1.86 -3.10 -5.52
C ALA A 178 0.33 -3.14 -5.42
N GLY A 179 -0.37 -3.05 -6.55
CA GLY A 179 -1.83 -3.15 -6.61
C GLY A 179 -2.34 -4.51 -6.14
N ILE A 180 -1.72 -5.61 -6.58
CA ILE A 180 -2.07 -6.98 -6.14
C ILE A 180 -1.82 -7.13 -4.63
N SER A 181 -0.64 -6.74 -4.15
CA SER A 181 -0.28 -6.83 -2.74
C SER A 181 -1.24 -6.03 -1.86
N SER A 182 -1.54 -4.77 -2.22
CA SER A 182 -2.48 -3.92 -1.50
C SER A 182 -3.90 -4.47 -1.51
N THR A 183 -4.37 -5.04 -2.62
CA THR A 183 -5.69 -5.69 -2.72
C THR A 183 -5.78 -6.89 -1.78
N ILE A 184 -4.74 -7.72 -1.73
CA ILE A 184 -4.71 -8.89 -0.83
C ILE A 184 -4.73 -8.44 0.63
N THR A 185 -3.88 -7.48 1.03
CA THR A 185 -3.82 -7.01 2.42
C THR A 185 -5.11 -6.35 2.87
N SER A 186 -5.77 -5.56 2.01
CA SER A 186 -7.07 -4.98 2.30
C SER A 186 -8.17 -6.04 2.46
N GLY A 187 -8.11 -7.12 1.68
CA GLY A 187 -9.01 -8.26 1.81
C GLY A 187 -8.85 -9.00 3.14
N ILE A 188 -7.61 -9.24 3.58
CA ILE A 188 -7.35 -9.86 4.90
C ILE A 188 -7.83 -8.93 6.02
N ALA A 189 -7.55 -7.62 5.93
CA ALA A 189 -8.01 -6.66 6.93
C ALA A 189 -9.54 -6.64 7.04
N GLY A 190 -10.26 -6.63 5.92
CA GLY A 190 -11.71 -6.71 5.90
C GLY A 190 -12.25 -8.02 6.48
N ALA A 191 -11.60 -9.13 6.17
CA ALA A 191 -11.94 -10.44 6.73
C ALA A 191 -11.73 -10.49 8.24
N SER A 192 -10.58 -10.01 8.72
CA SER A 192 -10.24 -9.97 10.15
C SER A 192 -11.18 -9.06 10.93
N ILE A 193 -11.48 -7.86 10.41
CA ILE A 193 -12.43 -6.94 11.05
C ILE A 193 -13.82 -7.57 11.13
N PHE A 194 -14.31 -8.19 10.06
CA PHE A 194 -15.64 -8.78 10.05
C PHE A 194 -15.73 -10.01 10.96
N ALA A 195 -14.75 -10.92 10.93
CA ALA A 195 -14.68 -12.05 11.86
C ALA A 195 -14.58 -11.59 13.32
N GLY A 196 -13.78 -10.53 13.58
CA GLY A 196 -13.64 -9.95 14.91
C GLY A 196 -14.93 -9.40 15.52
N LEU A 197 -15.92 -8.97 14.70
CA LEU A 197 -17.25 -8.60 15.20
C LEU A 197 -17.99 -9.78 15.85
N TYR A 198 -17.63 -11.01 15.47
CA TYR A 198 -18.17 -12.25 16.04
C TYR A 198 -17.24 -12.89 17.07
N GLY A 199 -16.14 -12.21 17.42
CA GLY A 199 -15.12 -12.74 18.36
C GLY A 199 -14.27 -13.87 17.77
N GLU A 200 -14.21 -13.98 16.44
CA GLU A 200 -13.45 -15.02 15.71
C GLU A 200 -12.14 -14.44 15.15
N ALA A 201 -11.06 -15.22 15.18
CA ALA A 201 -9.82 -14.90 14.47
C ALA A 201 -9.97 -15.15 12.96
N TYR A 202 -9.14 -14.49 12.15
CA TYR A 202 -9.13 -14.71 10.71
C TYR A 202 -8.83 -16.16 10.35
N ASN A 203 -9.73 -16.78 9.60
CA ASN A 203 -9.54 -18.11 9.05
C ASN A 203 -10.19 -18.19 7.65
N HIS A 204 -9.39 -18.47 6.63
CA HIS A 204 -9.84 -18.55 5.23
C HIS A 204 -10.94 -19.61 4.98
N LYS A 205 -11.17 -20.55 5.92
CA LYS A 205 -12.22 -21.57 5.81
C LYS A 205 -13.55 -21.08 6.38
N ASP A 206 -13.53 -20.14 7.31
CA ASP A 206 -14.71 -19.70 8.05
C ASP A 206 -15.58 -18.76 7.21
N LEU A 207 -16.88 -18.84 7.46
CA LEU A 207 -17.88 -18.08 6.71
C LEU A 207 -17.73 -16.57 6.95
N HIS A 208 -17.51 -16.14 8.20
CA HIS A 208 -17.39 -14.72 8.53
C HIS A 208 -16.15 -14.09 7.88
N SER A 209 -15.01 -14.78 7.90
CA SER A 209 -13.82 -14.32 7.18
C SER A 209 -14.06 -14.19 5.67
N LYS A 210 -14.72 -15.17 5.04
CA LYS A 210 -15.08 -15.10 3.62
C LYS A 210 -16.03 -13.94 3.30
N LEU A 211 -17.05 -13.75 4.15
CA LEU A 211 -17.98 -12.63 3.99
C LEU A 211 -17.26 -11.28 4.14
N GLY A 212 -16.32 -11.16 5.06
CA GLY A 212 -15.52 -9.95 5.22
C GLY A 212 -14.70 -9.61 3.98
N VAL A 213 -14.09 -10.62 3.32
CA VAL A 213 -13.41 -10.45 2.03
C VAL A 213 -14.39 -9.95 0.96
N LEU A 214 -15.53 -10.59 0.83
CA LEU A 214 -16.53 -10.23 -0.19
C LEU A 214 -17.10 -8.83 0.04
N LEU A 215 -17.40 -8.47 1.29
CA LEU A 215 -17.86 -7.13 1.68
C LEU A 215 -16.83 -6.05 1.40
N SER A 216 -15.54 -6.38 1.40
CA SER A 216 -14.48 -5.45 1.00
C SER A 216 -14.36 -5.32 -0.51
N PHE A 217 -14.40 -6.44 -1.23
CA PHE A 217 -14.09 -6.47 -2.67
C PHE A 217 -15.25 -6.08 -3.56
N ILE A 218 -16.48 -6.51 -3.24
CA ILE A 218 -17.64 -6.24 -4.12
C ILE A 218 -17.94 -4.74 -4.18
N PRO A 219 -18.06 -3.99 -3.07
CA PRO A 219 -18.29 -2.55 -3.15
C PRO A 219 -17.12 -1.81 -3.82
N ALA A 220 -15.87 -2.21 -3.54
CA ALA A 220 -14.70 -1.60 -4.17
C ALA A 220 -14.73 -1.78 -5.69
N LEU A 221 -15.06 -2.97 -6.18
CA LEU A 221 -15.20 -3.24 -7.60
C LEU A 221 -16.34 -2.43 -8.22
N LEU A 222 -17.49 -2.34 -7.57
CA LEU A 222 -18.62 -1.53 -8.04
C LEU A 222 -18.23 -0.04 -8.15
N ILE A 223 -17.51 0.49 -7.16
CA ILE A 223 -17.03 1.87 -7.19
C ILE A 223 -16.12 2.12 -8.39
N ILE A 224 -15.23 1.19 -8.75
CA ILE A 224 -14.36 1.30 -9.93
C ILE A 224 -15.18 1.44 -11.24
N PHE A 225 -16.34 0.78 -11.32
CA PHE A 225 -17.22 0.92 -12.50
C PHE A 225 -17.93 2.27 -12.57
N VAL A 226 -18.21 2.88 -11.42
CA VAL A 226 -18.93 4.16 -11.30
C VAL A 226 -17.99 5.36 -11.41
N VAL A 227 -16.79 5.25 -10.79
CA VAL A 227 -15.79 6.34 -10.81
C VAL A 227 -15.12 6.39 -12.18
N GLY A 228 -15.25 7.53 -12.86
CA GLY A 228 -14.70 7.73 -14.20
C GLY A 228 -13.16 7.83 -14.22
N ASP A 229 -12.56 8.30 -13.13
CA ASP A 229 -11.12 8.53 -12.98
C ASP A 229 -10.59 7.78 -11.76
N PRO A 230 -9.93 6.62 -11.95
CA PRO A 230 -9.43 5.80 -10.85
C PRO A 230 -8.36 6.49 -10.00
N PHE A 231 -7.55 7.38 -10.60
CA PHE A 231 -6.49 8.07 -9.88
C PHE A 231 -7.07 9.11 -8.90
N LYS A 232 -8.04 9.89 -9.34
CA LYS A 232 -8.78 10.80 -8.45
C LYS A 232 -9.54 10.02 -7.35
N GLY A 233 -10.15 8.89 -7.73
CA GLY A 233 -10.80 8.00 -6.77
C GLY A 233 -9.85 7.53 -5.66
N LEU A 234 -8.61 7.17 -6.02
CA LEU A 234 -7.56 6.79 -5.08
C LEU A 234 -7.20 7.95 -4.13
N ILE A 235 -6.93 9.15 -4.67
CA ILE A 235 -6.58 10.33 -3.87
C ILE A 235 -7.71 10.67 -2.88
N TYR A 236 -8.96 10.69 -3.33
CA TYR A 236 -10.09 11.01 -2.46
C TYR A 236 -10.32 9.95 -1.37
N SER A 237 -10.21 8.66 -1.70
CA SER A 237 -10.39 7.59 -0.71
C SER A 237 -9.35 7.66 0.41
N GLN A 238 -8.11 7.97 0.09
CA GLN A 238 -7.02 8.11 1.06
C GLN A 238 -7.16 9.39 1.89
N THR A 239 -7.60 10.49 1.28
CA THR A 239 -7.90 11.74 2.01
C THR A 239 -9.04 11.54 3.02
N VAL A 240 -10.09 10.81 2.63
CA VAL A 240 -11.20 10.46 3.54
C VAL A 240 -10.71 9.57 4.69
N SER A 241 -9.85 8.60 4.43
CA SER A 241 -9.25 7.76 5.48
C SER A 241 -8.51 8.59 6.53
N TYR A 242 -7.72 9.59 6.11
CA TYR A 242 -7.00 10.48 7.01
C TYR A 242 -7.95 11.33 7.87
N THR A 243 -8.99 11.90 7.27
CA THR A 243 -9.95 12.74 7.99
C THR A 243 -10.76 11.96 9.03
N HIS A 244 -11.12 10.72 8.74
CA HIS A 244 -11.81 9.84 9.68
C HIS A 244 -10.95 9.46 10.90
N LEU A 245 -9.67 9.18 10.71
CA LEU A 245 -8.75 8.93 11.81
C LEU A 245 -8.70 10.10 12.79
N ARG A 246 -8.53 11.31 12.25
CA ARG A 246 -8.46 12.53 13.08
C ARG A 246 -9.77 12.82 13.83
N ALA A 247 -10.91 12.55 13.23
CA ALA A 247 -12.22 12.73 13.90
C ALA A 247 -12.38 11.79 15.10
N HIS A 248 -11.85 10.57 15.05
CA HIS A 248 -11.89 9.64 16.18
C HIS A 248 -10.96 10.03 17.33
N GLU A 249 -9.84 10.68 17.07
CA GLU A 249 -8.94 11.18 18.12
C GLU A 249 -9.56 12.36 18.88
N THR A 250 -10.26 13.27 18.19
CA THR A 250 -10.90 14.44 18.81
C THR A 250 -12.14 14.11 19.64
N LEU A 251 -12.75 12.95 19.47
CA LEU A 251 -13.89 12.51 20.26
C LEU A 251 -13.50 11.81 21.59
N ARG A 252 -12.21 11.59 21.84
CA ARG A 252 -11.67 10.99 23.08
C ARG A 252 -11.15 11.99 24.09
N HIS A 253 -11.17 13.28 23.77
CA HIS A 253 -10.87 14.41 24.65
C HIS A 253 -12.12 15.27 24.83
#